data_882af55496dc2063413556d0cf685973
#
_entry.id   882af55496dc2063413556d0cf685973
#
_cell.length_a   1.000
_cell.length_b   1.000
_cell.length_c   1.000
_cell.angle_alpha   90.00
_cell.angle_beta   90.00
_cell.angle_gamma   90.00
#
_symmetry.space_group_name_H-M   'P 1'
#
loop_
_entity.id
_entity.type
_entity.pdbx_description
1 polymer ?
#
loop_
_entity_poly.entity_id
_entity_poly.type
_entity_poly.pdbx_seq_one_letter_code
_entity_poly.pdbx_strand_id
1 'polypeptide(L)'
;MKDRKIWLLVPLTILVVLGVLNVYRQIVYKEPSDGVVWAMKQGRLTAIKVDKDGPAYLFNLKKGDVLFSVTHNLAPGKIIVRSKIDLIKNLWQVWKQGQKITYEIYREGGVITYTGTFFPVGKGPDIIYFYLALIGVITIII
;
A
#
# COMPACT_ATOMS: atom_id res chain seq x y z
N MET A 1 27.93 27.43 -31.35
CA MET A 1 26.53 27.50 -30.84
C MET A 1 25.77 26.17 -30.91
N LYS A 2 26.14 25.26 -31.78
CA LYS A 2 25.46 23.96 -31.96
C LYS A 2 25.63 23.00 -30.74
N ASP A 3 26.81 23.00 -30.13
CA ASP A 3 27.17 22.07 -29.05
C ASP A 3 26.48 22.37 -27.72
N ARG A 4 26.10 23.62 -27.45
CA ARG A 4 25.44 24.00 -26.22
C ARG A 4 24.00 23.41 -26.08
N LYS A 5 23.31 23.24 -27.21
CA LYS A 5 21.95 22.65 -27.24
C LYS A 5 21.98 21.14 -26.98
N ILE A 6 23.05 20.46 -27.41
CA ILE A 6 23.22 19.01 -27.21
C ILE A 6 23.36 18.72 -25.68
N TRP A 7 24.14 19.54 -24.99
CA TRP A 7 24.36 19.38 -23.55
C TRP A 7 23.06 19.55 -22.70
N LEU A 8 22.10 20.33 -23.20
CA LEU A 8 20.79 20.49 -22.55
C LEU A 8 19.82 19.35 -22.88
N LEU A 9 19.98 18.73 -24.06
CA LEU A 9 19.13 17.60 -24.46
C LEU A 9 19.39 16.34 -23.62
N VAL A 10 20.64 16.10 -23.23
CA VAL A 10 21.01 14.91 -22.44
C VAL A 10 20.27 14.85 -21.09
N PRO A 11 20.33 15.87 -20.20
CA PRO A 11 19.61 15.83 -18.93
C PRO A 11 18.10 15.81 -19.13
N LEU A 12 17.58 16.48 -20.17
CA LEU A 12 16.16 16.46 -20.49
C LEU A 12 15.68 15.04 -20.84
N THR A 13 16.42 14.34 -21.70
CA THR A 13 16.13 12.95 -22.08
C THR A 13 16.15 12.03 -20.85
N ILE A 14 17.13 12.19 -19.97
CA ILE A 14 17.24 11.42 -18.73
C ILE A 14 16.00 11.66 -17.84
N LEU A 15 15.58 12.91 -17.67
CA LEU A 15 14.41 13.26 -16.88
C LEU A 15 13.12 12.65 -17.44
N VAL A 16 12.93 12.68 -18.75
CA VAL A 16 11.79 12.07 -19.43
C VAL A 16 11.77 10.55 -19.22
N VAL A 17 12.92 9.89 -19.42
CA VAL A 17 13.04 8.44 -19.19
C VAL A 17 12.74 8.07 -17.75
N LEU A 18 13.30 8.80 -16.78
CA LEU A 18 13.03 8.57 -15.36
C LEU A 18 11.56 8.81 -15.02
N GLY A 19 10.92 9.83 -15.59
CA GLY A 19 9.49 10.09 -15.43
C GLY A 19 8.63 8.95 -15.94
N VAL A 20 8.91 8.46 -17.14
CA VAL A 20 8.19 7.30 -17.74
C VAL A 20 8.39 6.05 -16.90
N LEU A 21 9.61 5.76 -16.46
CA LEU A 21 9.91 4.61 -15.60
C LEU A 21 9.17 4.71 -14.26
N ASN A 22 9.07 5.90 -13.68
CA ASN A 22 8.34 6.10 -12.43
C ASN A 22 6.84 5.84 -12.60
N VAL A 23 6.22 6.37 -13.65
CA VAL A 23 4.81 6.11 -13.99
C VAL A 23 4.59 4.61 -14.23
N TYR A 24 5.45 3.96 -15.00
CA TYR A 24 5.37 2.52 -15.24
C TYR A 24 5.43 1.71 -13.93
N ARG A 25 6.37 2.05 -13.03
CA ARG A 25 6.47 1.40 -11.72
C ARG A 25 5.20 1.59 -10.88
N GLN A 26 4.59 2.77 -10.89
CA GLN A 26 3.35 3.03 -10.15
C GLN A 26 2.16 2.21 -10.68
N ILE A 27 2.10 1.97 -11.99
CA ILE A 27 1.03 1.17 -12.61
C ILE A 27 1.21 -0.32 -12.33
N VAL A 28 2.45 -0.80 -12.40
CA VAL A 28 2.77 -2.24 -12.28
C VAL A 28 2.94 -2.68 -10.83
N TYR A 29 3.39 -1.77 -9.97
CA TYR A 29 3.66 -2.08 -8.57
C TYR A 29 2.37 -2.23 -7.78
N LYS A 30 2.16 -3.43 -7.23
CA LYS A 30 1.07 -3.73 -6.32
C LYS A 30 1.63 -3.86 -4.91
N GLU A 31 1.12 -3.05 -3.99
CA GLU A 31 1.50 -3.13 -2.58
C GLU A 31 0.68 -4.21 -1.86
N PRO A 32 1.27 -4.95 -0.92
CA PRO A 32 0.51 -5.80 -0.04
C PRO A 32 -0.42 -4.93 0.81
N SER A 33 -1.71 -5.15 0.65
CA SER A 33 -2.72 -4.40 1.38
C SER A 33 -3.89 -5.32 1.70
N ASP A 34 -4.46 -5.13 2.85
CA ASP A 34 -5.72 -5.76 3.24
C ASP A 34 -6.94 -4.94 2.78
N GLY A 35 -6.74 -3.78 2.18
CA GLY A 35 -7.81 -2.87 1.80
C GLY A 35 -8.39 -2.10 2.98
N VAL A 36 -7.69 -2.05 4.11
CA VAL A 36 -8.12 -1.31 5.31
C VAL A 36 -7.20 -0.13 5.57
N VAL A 37 -7.79 1.01 5.83
CA VAL A 37 -7.05 2.14 6.37
C VAL A 37 -7.06 2.04 7.89
N TRP A 38 -5.93 1.64 8.44
CA TRP A 38 -5.71 1.52 9.87
C TRP A 38 -5.17 2.81 10.47
N ALA A 39 -5.70 3.21 11.61
CA ALA A 39 -5.17 4.33 12.41
C ALA A 39 -5.06 3.96 13.88
N MET A 40 -4.07 4.56 14.54
CA MET A 40 -3.93 4.42 15.99
C MET A 40 -4.97 5.30 16.69
N LYS A 41 -5.87 4.67 17.44
CA LYS A 41 -6.83 5.33 18.32
C LYS A 41 -6.68 4.78 19.72
N GLN A 42 -6.44 5.62 20.71
CA GLN A 42 -6.29 5.22 22.12
C GLN A 42 -5.29 4.06 22.32
N GLY A 43 -4.16 4.11 21.59
CA GLY A 43 -3.13 3.08 21.64
C GLY A 43 -3.49 1.74 20.96
N ARG A 44 -4.59 1.69 20.19
CA ARG A 44 -5.05 0.49 19.47
C ARG A 44 -5.19 0.77 17.98
N LEU A 45 -4.90 -0.24 17.17
CA LEU A 45 -5.02 -0.15 15.72
C LEU A 45 -6.48 -0.36 15.31
N THR A 46 -7.13 0.72 14.86
CA THR A 46 -8.56 0.74 14.54
C THR A 46 -8.77 0.94 13.04
N ALA A 47 -9.68 0.18 12.44
CA ALA A 47 -10.09 0.33 11.05
C ALA A 47 -10.92 1.62 10.89
N ILE A 48 -10.39 2.61 10.16
CA ILE A 48 -11.11 3.87 9.89
C ILE A 48 -11.85 3.85 8.56
N LYS A 49 -11.39 3.03 7.62
CA LYS A 49 -12.04 2.80 6.33
C LYS A 49 -11.74 1.39 5.86
N VAL A 50 -12.71 0.73 5.25
CA VAL A 50 -12.56 -0.57 4.58
C VAL A 50 -12.98 -0.39 3.13
N ASP A 51 -12.09 -0.72 2.21
CA ASP A 51 -12.36 -0.63 0.79
C ASP A 51 -13.18 -1.85 0.33
N LYS A 52 -14.26 -1.58 -0.40
CA LYS A 52 -15.20 -2.63 -0.86
C LYS A 52 -14.55 -3.66 -1.79
N ASP A 53 -13.53 -3.23 -2.52
CA ASP A 53 -12.77 -4.07 -3.44
C ASP A 53 -11.52 -4.69 -2.77
N GLY A 54 -11.31 -4.44 -1.49
CA GLY A 54 -10.19 -4.94 -0.72
C GLY A 54 -10.43 -6.32 -0.13
N PRO A 55 -9.34 -7.09 0.14
CA PRO A 55 -9.46 -8.43 0.73
C PRO A 55 -10.22 -8.46 2.05
N ALA A 56 -10.02 -7.49 2.92
CA ALA A 56 -10.67 -7.45 4.23
C ALA A 56 -12.18 -7.30 4.16
N TYR A 57 -12.71 -6.70 3.11
CA TYR A 57 -14.15 -6.61 2.89
C TYR A 57 -14.78 -7.99 2.71
N LEU A 58 -14.08 -8.90 2.03
CA LEU A 58 -14.52 -10.29 1.84
C LEU A 58 -14.61 -11.06 3.16
N PHE A 59 -13.88 -10.63 4.18
CA PHE A 59 -13.90 -11.21 5.53
C PHE A 59 -14.86 -10.49 6.47
N ASN A 60 -15.72 -9.61 5.93
CA ASN A 60 -16.70 -8.86 6.72
C ASN A 60 -16.08 -7.94 7.79
N LEU A 61 -14.85 -7.46 7.55
CA LEU A 61 -14.22 -6.43 8.35
C LEU A 61 -14.97 -5.12 8.19
N LYS A 62 -15.19 -4.41 9.29
CA LYS A 62 -15.98 -3.18 9.31
C LYS A 62 -15.19 -2.01 9.88
N LYS A 63 -15.62 -0.82 9.53
CA LYS A 63 -15.12 0.41 10.17
C LYS A 63 -15.40 0.35 11.68
N GLY A 64 -14.40 0.67 12.47
CA GLY A 64 -14.47 0.62 13.94
C GLY A 64 -13.88 -0.64 14.55
N ASP A 65 -13.61 -1.68 13.78
CA ASP A 65 -12.95 -2.88 14.27
C ASP A 65 -11.55 -2.56 14.79
N VAL A 66 -11.19 -3.14 15.90
CA VAL A 66 -9.88 -2.97 16.52
C VAL A 66 -9.05 -4.24 16.30
N LEU A 67 -7.94 -4.11 15.61
CA LEU A 67 -7.04 -5.24 15.40
C LEU A 67 -6.24 -5.52 16.66
N PHE A 68 -6.31 -6.76 17.12
CA PHE A 68 -5.58 -7.22 18.29
C PHE A 68 -4.36 -8.04 17.92
N SER A 69 -4.54 -9.06 17.09
CA SER A 69 -3.46 -9.96 16.70
C SER A 69 -3.58 -10.45 15.27
N VAL A 70 -2.45 -10.90 14.75
CA VAL A 70 -2.32 -11.50 13.43
C VAL A 70 -1.64 -12.85 13.60
N THR A 71 -2.12 -13.86 12.90
CA THR A 71 -1.48 -15.18 12.80
C THR A 71 -1.33 -15.56 11.34
N HIS A 72 -0.18 -16.09 10.96
CA HIS A 72 0.05 -16.62 9.62
C HIS A 72 0.99 -17.83 9.67
N ASN A 73 1.00 -18.63 8.61
CA ASN A 73 1.71 -19.92 8.58
C ASN A 73 3.23 -19.81 8.62
N LEU A 74 3.79 -18.61 8.37
CA LEU A 74 5.24 -18.39 8.31
C LEU A 74 5.88 -18.15 9.67
N ALA A 75 5.07 -17.78 10.68
CA ALA A 75 5.54 -17.60 12.03
C ALA A 75 4.59 -18.35 12.98
N PRO A 76 5.11 -19.30 13.75
CA PRO A 76 4.29 -20.00 14.74
C PRO A 76 3.87 -19.04 15.86
N GLY A 77 2.56 -18.97 16.11
CA GLY A 77 1.99 -18.19 17.20
C GLY A 77 1.29 -16.90 16.80
N LYS A 78 0.68 -16.28 17.79
CA LYS A 78 -0.02 -15.01 17.65
C LYS A 78 0.97 -13.85 17.69
N ILE A 79 0.90 -12.99 16.70
CA ILE A 79 1.68 -11.77 16.65
C ILE A 79 0.77 -10.61 17.09
N ILE A 80 1.07 -10.03 18.23
CA ILE A 80 0.34 -8.86 18.72
C ILE A 80 0.77 -7.65 17.89
N VAL A 81 -0.17 -7.04 17.20
CA VAL A 81 0.10 -5.88 16.34
C VAL A 81 -0.01 -4.61 17.17
N ARG A 82 1.12 -3.97 17.40
CA ARG A 82 1.21 -2.72 18.20
C ARG A 82 1.25 -1.47 17.34
N SER A 83 1.59 -1.61 16.07
CA SER A 83 1.74 -0.49 15.16
C SER A 83 1.33 -0.85 13.73
N LYS A 84 1.10 0.19 12.91
CA LYS A 84 0.85 0.01 11.48
C LYS A 84 2.05 -0.62 10.77
N ILE A 85 3.26 -0.33 11.24
CA ILE A 85 4.49 -0.89 10.66
C ILE A 85 4.57 -2.40 10.90
N ASP A 86 4.21 -2.86 12.10
CA ASP A 86 4.17 -4.29 12.41
C ASP A 86 3.15 -5.02 11.52
N LEU A 87 1.98 -4.42 11.32
CA LEU A 87 0.97 -4.98 10.42
C LEU A 87 1.50 -5.09 8.98
N ILE A 88 2.09 -4.04 8.44
CA ILE A 88 2.62 -4.02 7.07
C ILE A 88 3.71 -5.08 6.89
N LYS A 89 4.62 -5.25 7.84
CA LYS A 89 5.66 -6.28 7.78
C LYS A 89 5.06 -7.69 7.66
N ASN A 90 4.03 -7.98 8.47
CA ASN A 90 3.36 -9.27 8.43
C ASN A 90 2.59 -9.49 7.12
N LEU A 91 1.86 -8.49 6.65
CA LEU A 91 1.18 -8.53 5.35
C LEU A 91 2.14 -8.74 4.19
N TRP A 92 3.29 -8.08 4.22
CA TRP A 92 4.31 -8.22 3.18
C TRP A 92 4.84 -9.64 3.07
N GLN A 93 5.12 -10.28 4.20
CA GLN A 93 5.59 -11.66 4.22
C GLN A 93 4.53 -12.63 3.69
N VAL A 94 3.30 -12.48 4.15
CA VAL A 94 2.17 -13.31 3.72
C VAL A 94 1.86 -13.13 2.24
N TRP A 95 1.82 -11.89 1.77
CA TRP A 95 1.57 -11.58 0.37
C TRP A 95 2.65 -12.19 -0.55
N LYS A 96 3.92 -11.99 -0.22
CA LYS A 96 5.05 -12.48 -1.02
C LYS A 96 5.02 -14.00 -1.23
N GLN A 97 4.42 -14.74 -0.29
CA GLN A 97 4.35 -16.19 -0.31
C GLN A 97 2.95 -16.73 -0.57
N GLY A 98 1.95 -15.88 -0.77
CA GLY A 98 0.56 -16.29 -1.02
C GLY A 98 -0.08 -17.06 0.13
N GLN A 99 0.35 -16.81 1.36
CA GLN A 99 -0.11 -17.53 2.55
C GLN A 99 -1.43 -16.97 3.10
N LYS A 100 -2.10 -17.79 3.91
CA LYS A 100 -3.28 -17.34 4.65
C LYS A 100 -2.87 -16.52 5.88
N ILE A 101 -3.67 -15.53 6.20
CA ILE A 101 -3.53 -14.71 7.39
C ILE A 101 -4.83 -14.74 8.18
N THR A 102 -4.72 -14.80 9.50
CA THR A 102 -5.85 -14.76 10.41
C THR A 102 -5.75 -13.50 11.26
N TYR A 103 -6.82 -12.71 11.27
CA TYR A 103 -6.98 -11.54 12.13
C TYR A 103 -7.85 -11.87 13.33
N GLU A 104 -7.43 -11.47 14.51
CA GLU A 104 -8.28 -11.36 15.67
C GLU A 104 -8.60 -9.89 15.90
N ILE A 105 -9.88 -9.55 15.86
CA ILE A 105 -10.37 -8.19 16.03
C ILE A 105 -11.34 -8.11 17.20
N TYR A 106 -11.41 -6.94 17.80
CA TYR A 106 -12.43 -6.57 18.78
C TYR A 106 -13.53 -5.79 18.08
N ARG A 107 -14.78 -6.24 18.27
CA ARG A 107 -15.99 -5.55 17.84
C ARG A 107 -17.04 -5.64 18.93
N GLU A 108 -17.57 -4.49 19.37
CA GLU A 108 -18.69 -4.44 20.34
C GLU A 108 -18.50 -5.31 21.59
N GLY A 109 -17.27 -5.34 22.11
CA GLY A 109 -16.93 -6.09 23.34
C GLY A 109 -16.63 -7.58 23.15
N GLY A 110 -16.67 -8.09 21.91
CA GLY A 110 -16.32 -9.47 21.58
C GLY A 110 -15.06 -9.59 20.72
N VAL A 111 -14.42 -10.75 20.77
CA VAL A 111 -13.32 -11.12 19.88
C VAL A 111 -13.87 -11.90 18.69
N ILE A 112 -13.56 -11.44 17.48
CA ILE A 112 -13.95 -12.12 16.25
C ILE A 112 -12.68 -12.49 15.49
N THR A 113 -12.63 -13.71 14.96
CA THR A 113 -11.51 -14.23 14.19
C THR A 113 -11.88 -14.32 12.72
N TYR A 114 -11.06 -13.71 11.86
CA TYR A 114 -11.19 -13.78 10.41
C TYR A 114 -9.96 -14.40 9.78
N THR A 115 -10.17 -15.36 8.90
CA THR A 115 -9.09 -16.03 8.17
C THR A 115 -9.30 -15.89 6.67
N GLY A 116 -8.27 -15.46 5.96
CA GLY A 116 -8.32 -15.34 4.52
C GLY A 116 -6.97 -15.27 3.87
N THR A 117 -6.97 -15.25 2.54
CA THR A 117 -5.77 -15.04 1.73
C THR A 117 -5.74 -13.61 1.23
N PHE A 118 -4.67 -12.88 1.52
CA PHE A 118 -4.51 -11.55 1.00
C PHE A 118 -3.95 -11.59 -0.43
N PHE A 119 -4.41 -10.65 -1.23
CA PHE A 119 -3.89 -10.41 -2.57
C PHE A 119 -3.41 -8.96 -2.68
N PRO A 120 -2.38 -8.70 -3.51
CA PRO A 120 -1.87 -7.35 -3.67
C PRO A 120 -2.93 -6.47 -4.35
N VAL A 121 -3.25 -5.35 -3.70
CA VAL A 121 -4.14 -4.34 -4.24
C VAL A 121 -3.31 -3.33 -5.02
N GLY A 122 -3.71 -3.05 -6.26
CA GLY A 122 -3.09 -2.01 -7.05
C GLY A 122 -3.36 -0.64 -6.45
N LYS A 123 -2.30 0.10 -6.12
CA LYS A 123 -2.41 1.53 -5.89
C LYS A 123 -2.57 2.18 -7.26
N GLY A 124 -3.70 2.83 -7.50
CA GLY A 124 -3.87 3.61 -8.72
C GLY A 124 -2.75 4.65 -8.87
N PRO A 125 -2.45 5.09 -10.10
CA PRO A 125 -1.45 6.13 -10.32
C PRO A 125 -1.80 7.35 -9.48
N ASP A 126 -0.83 7.85 -8.73
CA ASP A 126 -1.01 9.08 -7.97
C ASP A 126 -1.04 10.25 -8.97
N ILE A 127 -2.24 10.65 -9.33
CA ILE A 127 -2.52 11.64 -10.38
C ILE A 127 -1.76 12.95 -10.11
N ILE A 128 -1.54 13.30 -8.86
CA ILE A 128 -0.81 14.51 -8.46
C ILE A 128 0.63 14.47 -8.94
N TYR A 129 1.34 13.35 -8.76
CA TYR A 129 2.72 13.21 -9.23
C TYR A 129 2.81 13.20 -10.76
N PHE A 130 1.80 12.66 -11.43
CA PHE A 130 1.73 12.72 -12.90
C PHE A 130 1.63 14.16 -13.39
N TYR A 131 0.76 14.98 -12.80
CA TYR A 131 0.63 16.40 -13.15
C TYR A 131 1.90 17.19 -12.83
N LEU A 132 2.54 16.94 -11.69
CA LEU A 132 3.79 17.61 -11.32
C LEU A 132 4.93 17.27 -12.32
N ALA A 133 5.02 16.01 -12.73
CA ALA A 133 5.99 15.60 -13.75
C ALA A 133 5.70 16.27 -15.10
N LEU A 134 4.44 16.37 -15.49
CA LEU A 134 4.03 17.01 -16.74
C LEU A 134 4.35 18.53 -16.75
N ILE A 135 4.06 19.21 -15.64
CA ILE A 135 4.39 20.64 -15.46
C ILE A 135 5.91 20.83 -15.54
N GLY A 136 6.69 19.96 -14.89
CA GLY A 136 8.14 20.00 -14.93
C GLY A 136 8.69 19.90 -16.36
N VAL A 137 8.16 19.00 -17.18
CA VAL A 137 8.54 18.84 -18.59
C VAL A 137 8.17 20.07 -19.40
N ILE A 138 6.97 20.63 -19.23
CA ILE A 138 6.51 21.84 -19.95
C ILE A 138 7.40 23.03 -19.61
N THR A 139 7.76 23.21 -18.34
CA THR A 139 8.59 24.34 -17.89
C THR A 139 10.02 24.30 -18.46
N ILE A 140 10.51 23.12 -18.83
CA ILE A 140 11.86 22.96 -19.42
C ILE A 140 11.84 23.20 -20.93
N ILE A 141 10.70 23.03 -21.60
CA ILE A 141 10.56 23.20 -23.06
C ILE A 141 10.36 24.67 -23.45
N ILE A 142 9.80 25.50 -22.55
CA ILE A 142 9.61 26.95 -22.75
C ILE A 142 10.88 27.71 -22.35
#